data_e99365fd2c8c9a4ab4b225c6551c1cc7
#
_entry.id   e99365fd2c8c9a4ab4b225c6551c1cc7
#
_cell.length_a   1.000
_cell.length_b   1.000
_cell.length_c   1.000
_cell.angle_alpha   90.00
_cell.angle_beta   90.00
_cell.angle_gamma   90.00
#
_symmetry.space_group_name_H-M   'P 1'
#
loop_
_entity.id
_entity.type
_entity.pdbx_description
1 polymer ?
#
loop_
_entity_poly.entity_id
_entity_poly.type
_entity_poly.pdbx_seq_one_letter_code
_entity_poly.pdbx_strand_id
1 'polypeptide(L)'
;MLNISDNQNRSTHLYMEVYEYYKKLILDGKMAPGSKMPSLRKCALELKLSRTTIETAYLQLAADGYIIAKAQSGYYITEIAAHQHTRNEPDRHDQTHYRYDLASSGVDRESFRFDLWSRYMKSALRQNDRMLTYGEPQGEQDFREALCAYIKERRNILCSPDDIVIGASFQSLLQILCPLIRKVYPNFGNVSFPTPSFIHGSTVFQDFGYDIHYRDKNCDVVYVSPAHMTKWGEIMPVKRRLELLKYADERGHLVIDDDFEYVAA
;
A
#
# COMPACT_ATOMS: atom_id res chain seq x y z
N MET A 1 1.21 -39.76 -0.61
CA MET A 1 1.94 -40.28 0.57
C MET A 1 2.74 -39.16 1.14
N LEU A 2 2.52 -38.86 2.42
CA LEU A 2 3.34 -37.88 3.14
C LEU A 2 4.74 -38.50 3.33
N ASN A 3 5.78 -37.85 2.78
CA ASN A 3 7.17 -38.18 3.09
C ASN A 3 7.53 -37.51 4.43
N ILE A 4 7.53 -38.30 5.49
CA ILE A 4 7.89 -37.83 6.82
C ILE A 4 9.41 -37.95 6.93
N SER A 5 10.12 -36.83 6.81
CA SER A 5 11.56 -36.78 7.04
C SER A 5 11.88 -36.84 8.54
N ASP A 6 12.81 -37.70 8.87
CA ASP A 6 13.27 -38.02 10.22
C ASP A 6 14.14 -36.86 10.78
N ASN A 7 13.64 -36.04 11.71
CA ASN A 7 14.52 -35.24 12.57
C ASN A 7 13.88 -34.76 13.89
N GLN A 8 14.66 -34.58 14.91
CA GLN A 8 14.36 -34.51 16.35
C GLN A 8 13.73 -33.26 16.94
N ASN A 9 12.77 -32.60 16.25
CA ASN A 9 11.90 -31.59 16.87
C ASN A 9 10.44 -31.88 16.54
N ARG A 10 10.01 -33.10 16.89
CA ARG A 10 8.95 -33.91 16.22
C ARG A 10 7.51 -33.51 16.48
N SER A 11 7.14 -32.81 17.53
CA SER A 11 5.70 -32.63 17.81
C SER A 11 5.10 -31.36 17.17
N THR A 12 5.87 -30.32 17.07
CA THR A 12 5.42 -29.02 16.51
C THR A 12 5.36 -29.03 14.98
N HIS A 13 6.16 -29.85 14.30
CA HIS A 13 6.15 -29.94 12.84
C HIS A 13 5.07 -30.90 12.29
N LEU A 14 4.77 -32.01 12.98
CA LEU A 14 3.87 -33.03 12.46
C LEU A 14 2.41 -32.57 12.30
N TYR A 15 1.88 -31.78 13.22
CA TYR A 15 0.52 -31.26 13.05
C TYR A 15 0.45 -30.25 11.89
N MET A 16 1.52 -29.49 11.66
CA MET A 16 1.60 -28.53 10.56
C MET A 16 1.66 -29.24 9.20
N GLU A 17 2.36 -30.37 9.11
CA GLU A 17 2.36 -31.21 7.90
C GLU A 17 0.96 -31.75 7.58
N VAL A 18 0.22 -32.19 8.60
CA VAL A 18 -1.16 -32.64 8.46
C VAL A 18 -2.08 -31.50 8.06
N TYR A 19 -1.89 -30.33 8.67
CA TYR A 19 -2.62 -29.10 8.35
C TYR A 19 -2.42 -28.71 6.88
N GLU A 20 -1.17 -28.56 6.43
CA GLU A 20 -0.85 -28.19 5.05
C GLU A 20 -1.32 -29.24 4.03
N TYR A 21 -1.24 -30.53 4.38
CA TYR A 21 -1.76 -31.61 3.54
C TYR A 21 -3.27 -31.46 3.28
N TYR A 22 -4.07 -31.30 4.32
CA TYR A 22 -5.53 -31.16 4.16
C TYR A 22 -5.91 -29.81 3.56
N LYS A 23 -5.26 -28.73 3.94
CA LYS A 23 -5.43 -27.42 3.34
C LYS A 23 -5.22 -27.47 1.83
N LYS A 24 -4.15 -28.12 1.38
CA LYS A 24 -3.88 -28.31 -0.05
C LYS A 24 -4.95 -29.14 -0.73
N LEU A 25 -5.41 -30.24 -0.14
CA LEU A 25 -6.50 -31.04 -0.71
C LEU A 25 -7.81 -30.27 -0.86
N ILE A 26 -8.12 -29.42 0.11
CA ILE A 26 -9.31 -28.55 0.10
C ILE A 26 -9.15 -27.47 -0.99
N LEU A 27 -8.02 -26.77 -1.02
CA LEU A 27 -7.74 -25.74 -1.98
C LEU A 27 -7.65 -26.28 -3.42
N ASP A 28 -7.07 -27.46 -3.64
CA ASP A 28 -7.01 -28.12 -4.96
C ASP A 28 -8.39 -28.68 -5.41
N GLY A 29 -9.45 -28.50 -4.63
CA GLY A 29 -10.79 -29.02 -4.93
C GLY A 29 -10.90 -30.54 -4.89
N LYS A 30 -9.89 -31.26 -4.37
CA LYS A 30 -9.90 -32.72 -4.23
C LYS A 30 -10.83 -33.22 -3.12
N MET A 31 -11.22 -32.30 -2.26
CA MET A 31 -12.23 -32.52 -1.23
C MET A 31 -13.35 -31.48 -1.42
N ALA A 32 -14.56 -31.94 -1.68
CA ALA A 32 -15.68 -31.05 -2.02
C ALA A 32 -16.16 -30.24 -0.81
N PRO A 33 -16.61 -28.97 -1.02
CA PRO A 33 -17.27 -28.17 0.01
C PRO A 33 -18.49 -28.92 0.58
N GLY A 34 -18.72 -28.77 1.88
CA GLY A 34 -19.77 -29.49 2.59
C GLY A 34 -19.50 -30.96 2.85
N SER A 35 -18.44 -31.54 2.28
CA SER A 35 -18.08 -32.91 2.53
C SER A 35 -17.48 -33.11 3.93
N LYS A 36 -17.65 -34.32 4.45
CA LYS A 36 -17.18 -34.70 5.79
C LYS A 36 -15.70 -35.05 5.78
N MET A 37 -14.94 -34.47 6.69
CA MET A 37 -13.55 -34.85 6.95
C MET A 37 -13.44 -36.27 7.51
N PRO A 38 -12.32 -36.98 7.28
CA PRO A 38 -12.03 -38.21 7.99
C PRO A 38 -12.12 -38.03 9.50
N SER A 39 -12.65 -39.02 10.21
CA SER A 39 -12.68 -38.94 11.69
C SER A 39 -11.25 -38.87 12.24
N LEU A 40 -11.04 -38.18 13.38
CA LEU A 40 -9.73 -38.08 14.03
C LEU A 40 -9.07 -39.47 14.21
N ARG A 41 -9.87 -40.52 14.54
CA ARG A 41 -9.42 -41.88 14.73
C ARG A 41 -8.97 -42.50 13.41
N LYS A 42 -9.76 -42.35 12.35
CA LYS A 42 -9.44 -42.85 11.01
C LYS A 42 -8.18 -42.18 10.46
N CYS A 43 -8.11 -40.86 10.55
CA CYS A 43 -6.96 -40.10 10.10
C CYS A 43 -5.67 -40.48 10.85
N ALA A 44 -5.74 -40.65 12.18
CA ALA A 44 -4.61 -41.09 12.99
C ALA A 44 -4.07 -42.49 12.56
N LEU A 45 -4.95 -43.41 12.25
CA LEU A 45 -4.58 -44.74 11.75
C LEU A 45 -3.95 -44.69 10.36
N GLU A 46 -4.55 -43.93 9.43
CA GLU A 46 -4.08 -43.81 8.05
C GLU A 46 -2.71 -43.13 7.94
N LEU A 47 -2.51 -42.06 8.73
CA LEU A 47 -1.26 -41.30 8.73
C LEU A 47 -0.22 -41.82 9.73
N LYS A 48 -0.56 -42.82 10.54
CA LYS A 48 0.28 -43.39 11.62
C LYS A 48 0.79 -42.32 12.60
N LEU A 49 -0.07 -41.36 12.92
CA LEU A 49 0.21 -40.25 13.84
C LEU A 49 -0.65 -40.32 15.10
N SER A 50 -0.24 -39.59 16.14
CA SER A 50 -1.02 -39.55 17.37
C SER A 50 -2.37 -38.84 17.12
N ARG A 51 -3.42 -39.22 17.87
CA ARG A 51 -4.71 -38.58 17.80
C ARG A 51 -4.63 -37.09 18.13
N THR A 52 -3.80 -36.73 19.09
CA THR A 52 -3.59 -35.33 19.51
C THR A 52 -2.98 -34.48 18.38
N THR A 53 -2.04 -35.04 17.62
CA THR A 53 -1.45 -34.38 16.44
C THR A 53 -2.52 -34.06 15.38
N ILE A 54 -3.40 -35.04 15.09
CA ILE A 54 -4.50 -34.83 14.12
C ILE A 54 -5.51 -33.81 14.65
N GLU A 55 -5.85 -33.88 15.93
CA GLU A 55 -6.79 -32.99 16.58
C GLU A 55 -6.27 -31.54 16.53
N THR A 56 -5.00 -31.30 16.83
CA THR A 56 -4.36 -29.98 16.71
C THR A 56 -4.41 -29.44 15.29
N ALA A 57 -4.11 -30.27 14.28
CA ALA A 57 -4.21 -29.88 12.88
C ALA A 57 -5.65 -29.52 12.47
N TYR A 58 -6.63 -30.27 12.93
CA TYR A 58 -8.05 -30.02 12.65
C TYR A 58 -8.54 -28.74 13.36
N LEU A 59 -8.09 -28.49 14.57
CA LEU A 59 -8.39 -27.24 15.29
C LEU A 59 -7.81 -26.04 14.54
N GLN A 60 -6.59 -26.17 14.01
CA GLN A 60 -5.98 -25.10 13.20
C GLN A 60 -6.74 -24.89 11.88
N LEU A 61 -7.12 -25.97 11.16
CA LEU A 61 -7.97 -25.87 9.97
C LEU A 61 -9.32 -25.21 10.26
N ALA A 62 -9.88 -25.45 11.44
CA ALA A 62 -11.13 -24.84 11.87
C ALA A 62 -10.94 -23.36 12.25
N ALA A 63 -9.86 -23.02 12.93
CA ALA A 63 -9.51 -21.64 13.26
C ALA A 63 -9.31 -20.79 12.00
N ASP A 64 -8.70 -21.37 10.95
CA ASP A 64 -8.47 -20.72 9.67
C ASP A 64 -9.69 -20.79 8.73
N GLY A 65 -10.80 -21.37 9.18
CA GLY A 65 -12.06 -21.40 8.48
C GLY A 65 -12.17 -22.41 7.31
N TYR A 66 -11.21 -23.32 7.15
CA TYR A 66 -11.28 -24.36 6.11
C TYR A 66 -12.30 -25.44 6.43
N ILE A 67 -12.51 -25.72 7.71
CA ILE A 67 -13.47 -26.71 8.19
C ILE A 67 -14.30 -26.18 9.36
N ILE A 68 -15.47 -26.75 9.59
CA ILE A 68 -16.32 -26.47 10.76
C ILE A 68 -16.60 -27.74 11.53
N ALA A 69 -16.63 -27.66 12.85
CA ALA A 69 -17.07 -28.74 13.71
C ALA A 69 -18.60 -28.74 13.82
N LYS A 70 -19.26 -29.88 13.53
CA LYS A 70 -20.67 -30.08 13.79
C LYS A 70 -20.82 -31.03 15.00
N ALA A 71 -21.53 -30.55 16.03
CA ALA A 71 -21.74 -31.33 17.25
C ALA A 71 -22.20 -32.73 16.95
N GLN A 72 -21.59 -33.75 17.59
CA GLN A 72 -21.84 -35.19 17.44
C GLN A 72 -21.67 -35.75 16.01
N SER A 73 -21.27 -34.92 15.02
CA SER A 73 -21.16 -35.35 13.62
C SER A 73 -19.74 -35.29 13.08
N GLY A 74 -18.85 -34.48 13.64
CA GLY A 74 -17.46 -34.35 13.22
C GLY A 74 -17.17 -33.06 12.47
N TYR A 75 -16.13 -33.05 11.64
CA TYR A 75 -15.65 -31.89 10.90
C TYR A 75 -16.12 -31.93 9.45
N TYR A 76 -16.47 -30.76 8.90
CA TYR A 76 -16.95 -30.58 7.54
C TYR A 76 -16.22 -29.43 6.85
N ILE A 77 -15.97 -29.55 5.56
CA ILE A 77 -15.32 -28.52 4.75
C ILE A 77 -16.28 -27.36 4.54
N THR A 78 -15.79 -26.14 4.69
CA THR A 78 -16.59 -24.92 4.51
C THR A 78 -16.78 -24.58 3.03
N GLU A 79 -17.87 -23.89 2.68
CA GLU A 79 -18.08 -23.38 1.34
C GLU A 79 -17.13 -22.22 0.99
N ILE A 80 -16.68 -21.47 2.00
CA ILE A 80 -15.75 -20.33 1.83
C ILE A 80 -14.40 -20.80 1.26
N ALA A 81 -13.94 -21.98 1.66
CA ALA A 81 -12.70 -22.56 1.14
C ALA A 81 -12.75 -22.84 -0.38
N ALA A 82 -13.93 -23.07 -0.95
CA ALA A 82 -14.11 -23.29 -2.38
C ALA A 82 -14.10 -21.98 -3.19
N HIS A 83 -14.57 -20.88 -2.61
CA HIS A 83 -14.61 -19.59 -3.30
C HIS A 83 -13.24 -18.92 -3.46
N GLN A 84 -12.21 -19.38 -2.75
CA GLN A 84 -10.86 -18.87 -2.96
C GLN A 84 -10.25 -19.32 -4.30
N HIS A 85 -10.73 -20.41 -4.89
CA HIS A 85 -10.28 -20.87 -6.21
C HIS A 85 -11.09 -20.32 -7.39
N THR A 86 -12.28 -19.79 -7.13
CA THR A 86 -13.12 -19.16 -8.18
C THR A 86 -12.99 -17.63 -8.20
N ARG A 87 -12.05 -17.03 -7.51
CA ARG A 87 -11.52 -15.77 -8.01
C ARG A 87 -10.82 -16.12 -9.32
N ASN A 88 -11.59 -16.16 -10.38
CA ASN A 88 -11.07 -15.86 -11.69
C ASN A 88 -10.12 -14.67 -11.45
N GLU A 89 -8.84 -14.84 -11.71
CA GLU A 89 -7.98 -13.68 -11.93
C GLU A 89 -8.84 -12.77 -12.80
N PRO A 90 -9.09 -11.51 -12.39
CA PRO A 90 -9.85 -10.61 -13.25
C PRO A 90 -9.19 -10.76 -14.59
N ASP A 91 -9.99 -11.17 -15.59
CA ASP A 91 -9.55 -11.38 -16.96
C ASP A 91 -8.43 -10.38 -17.21
N ARG A 92 -7.20 -10.87 -17.35
CA ARG A 92 -6.09 -10.00 -17.71
C ARG A 92 -6.63 -9.34 -18.94
N HIS A 93 -7.09 -8.10 -18.79
CA HIS A 93 -7.66 -7.31 -19.84
C HIS A 93 -6.91 -7.69 -21.08
N ASP A 94 -7.63 -8.30 -22.01
CA ASP A 94 -7.14 -8.63 -23.32
C ASP A 94 -6.26 -7.45 -23.72
N GLN A 95 -4.93 -7.63 -23.69
CA GLN A 95 -4.01 -6.55 -23.99
C GLN A 95 -4.18 -6.34 -25.50
N THR A 96 -5.26 -5.63 -25.84
CA THR A 96 -5.41 -5.09 -27.19
C THR A 96 -4.13 -4.29 -27.44
N HIS A 97 -3.27 -4.88 -28.23
CA HIS A 97 -1.96 -4.30 -28.54
C HIS A 97 -2.23 -3.09 -29.44
N TYR A 98 -2.51 -1.95 -28.81
CA TYR A 98 -2.63 -0.70 -29.54
C TYR A 98 -1.29 -0.35 -30.18
N ARG A 99 -1.30 0.03 -31.45
CA ARG A 99 -0.09 0.52 -32.14
C ARG A 99 0.51 1.73 -31.43
N TYR A 100 -0.33 2.53 -30.82
CA TYR A 100 0.04 3.68 -30.00
C TYR A 100 -0.86 3.69 -28.76
N ASP A 101 -0.31 3.43 -27.60
CA ASP A 101 -1.01 3.56 -26.32
C ASP A 101 -0.74 4.97 -25.77
N LEU A 102 -1.73 5.85 -25.93
CA LEU A 102 -1.66 7.23 -25.43
C LEU A 102 -2.24 7.38 -24.01
N ALA A 103 -2.75 6.29 -23.43
CA ALA A 103 -3.26 6.27 -22.05
C ALA A 103 -2.19 5.82 -21.06
N SER A 104 -1.11 5.20 -21.55
CA SER A 104 -0.01 4.73 -20.72
C SER A 104 0.81 5.92 -20.19
N SER A 105 0.98 5.97 -18.88
CA SER A 105 1.95 6.85 -18.21
C SER A 105 3.36 6.24 -18.18
N GLY A 106 3.67 5.40 -19.15
CA GLY A 106 4.96 4.73 -19.26
C GLY A 106 6.13 5.72 -19.32
N VAL A 107 7.11 5.52 -18.45
CA VAL A 107 8.37 6.27 -18.49
C VAL A 107 9.27 5.68 -19.56
N ASP A 108 10.02 6.54 -20.26
CA ASP A 108 11.06 6.09 -21.17
C ASP A 108 12.11 5.25 -20.41
N ARG A 109 12.26 3.99 -20.80
CA ARG A 109 13.16 3.05 -20.15
C ARG A 109 14.63 3.42 -20.29
N GLU A 110 15.00 4.13 -21.35
CA GLU A 110 16.38 4.51 -21.64
C GLU A 110 16.84 5.68 -20.76
N SER A 111 15.92 6.53 -20.32
CA SER A 111 16.22 7.65 -19.44
C SER A 111 16.45 7.25 -17.98
N PHE A 112 15.97 6.07 -17.56
CA PHE A 112 16.11 5.63 -16.17
C PHE A 112 17.34 4.76 -15.94
N ARG A 113 18.21 5.19 -15.02
CA ARG A 113 19.45 4.51 -14.65
C ARG A 113 19.22 3.27 -13.78
N PHE A 114 18.66 2.19 -14.34
CA PHE A 114 18.41 0.93 -13.62
C PHE A 114 19.68 0.31 -13.00
N ASP A 115 20.83 0.47 -13.61
CA ASP A 115 22.12 0.02 -13.09
C ASP A 115 22.45 0.67 -11.75
N LEU A 116 22.30 1.98 -11.68
CA LEU A 116 22.55 2.79 -10.50
C LEU A 116 21.51 2.48 -9.41
N TRP A 117 20.22 2.46 -9.77
CA TRP A 117 19.13 2.13 -8.85
C TRP A 117 19.31 0.75 -8.24
N SER A 118 19.60 -0.28 -9.06
CA SER A 118 19.84 -1.65 -8.60
C SER A 118 21.02 -1.75 -7.64
N ARG A 119 22.07 -0.95 -7.83
CA ARG A 119 23.21 -0.89 -6.92
C ARG A 119 22.81 -0.34 -5.55
N TYR A 120 22.03 0.74 -5.50
CA TYR A 120 21.55 1.30 -4.24
C TYR A 120 20.58 0.37 -3.54
N MET A 121 19.65 -0.27 -4.26
CA MET A 121 18.74 -1.27 -3.69
C MET A 121 19.51 -2.44 -3.04
N LYS A 122 20.53 -2.97 -3.73
CA LYS A 122 21.39 -4.03 -3.17
C LYS A 122 22.16 -3.56 -1.94
N SER A 123 22.58 -2.30 -1.90
CA SER A 123 23.23 -1.72 -0.73
C SER A 123 22.28 -1.59 0.45
N ALA A 124 21.06 -1.12 0.24
CA ALA A 124 20.04 -1.01 1.27
C ALA A 124 19.67 -2.39 1.86
N LEU A 125 19.48 -3.40 1.00
CA LEU A 125 19.17 -4.78 1.42
C LEU A 125 20.29 -5.46 2.26
N ARG A 126 21.49 -4.93 2.27
CA ARG A 126 22.57 -5.43 3.14
C ARG A 126 22.51 -4.92 4.58
N GLN A 127 21.64 -3.95 4.85
CA GLN A 127 21.43 -3.38 6.18
C GLN A 127 20.38 -4.20 6.94
N ASN A 128 20.66 -5.49 7.19
CA ASN A 128 19.70 -6.45 7.71
C ASN A 128 19.06 -6.01 9.03
N ASP A 129 19.84 -5.49 9.96
CA ASP A 129 19.35 -5.07 11.28
C ASP A 129 18.36 -3.92 11.15
N ARG A 130 18.62 -2.95 10.28
CA ARG A 130 17.74 -1.82 10.00
C ARG A 130 16.44 -2.27 9.31
N MET A 131 16.53 -3.24 8.39
CA MET A 131 15.38 -3.76 7.65
C MET A 131 14.41 -4.56 8.52
N LEU A 132 14.87 -5.09 9.66
CA LEU A 132 14.08 -5.89 10.59
C LEU A 132 13.55 -5.10 11.78
N THR A 133 13.82 -3.79 11.85
CA THR A 133 13.31 -2.89 12.89
C THR A 133 12.19 -2.00 12.38
N TYR A 134 11.39 -1.47 13.28
CA TYR A 134 10.42 -0.42 12.93
C TYR A 134 11.18 0.87 12.60
N GLY A 135 10.84 1.49 11.46
CA GLY A 135 11.37 2.79 11.07
C GLY A 135 10.83 3.94 11.95
N GLU A 136 11.41 5.10 11.78
CA GLU A 136 10.93 6.32 12.44
C GLU A 136 9.59 6.76 11.86
N PRO A 137 8.64 7.27 12.68
CA PRO A 137 7.30 7.66 12.22
C PRO A 137 7.27 8.69 11.08
N GLN A 138 8.25 9.60 11.04
CA GLN A 138 8.38 10.60 9.99
C GLN A 138 9.22 10.13 8.78
N GLY A 139 9.77 8.92 8.84
CA GLY A 139 10.75 8.39 7.89
C GLY A 139 12.18 8.50 8.44
N GLU A 140 13.08 7.75 7.86
CA GLU A 140 14.45 7.61 8.30
C GLU A 140 15.20 8.94 8.35
N GLN A 141 15.88 9.21 9.47
CA GLN A 141 16.55 10.47 9.74
C GLN A 141 17.57 10.86 8.66
N ASP A 142 18.44 9.94 8.26
CA ASP A 142 19.45 10.15 7.23
C ASP A 142 18.83 10.50 5.85
N PHE A 143 17.66 9.94 5.55
CA PHE A 143 16.94 10.27 4.32
C PHE A 143 16.33 11.68 4.39
N ARG A 144 15.76 12.05 5.53
CA ARG A 144 15.23 13.41 5.76
C ARG A 144 16.34 14.46 5.71
N GLU A 145 17.52 14.17 6.27
CA GLU A 145 18.70 15.04 6.18
C GLU A 145 19.17 15.22 4.73
N ALA A 146 19.23 14.13 3.96
CA ALA A 146 19.61 14.18 2.56
C ALA A 146 18.60 14.99 1.72
N LEU A 147 17.29 14.81 1.97
CA LEU A 147 16.25 15.60 1.32
C LEU A 147 16.31 17.07 1.70
N CYS A 148 16.53 17.39 2.97
CA CYS A 148 16.70 18.77 3.44
C CYS A 148 17.84 19.48 2.69
N ALA A 149 18.99 18.81 2.58
CA ALA A 149 20.14 19.33 1.82
C ALA A 149 19.80 19.54 0.33
N TYR A 150 19.15 18.56 -0.28
CA TYR A 150 18.73 18.60 -1.69
C TYR A 150 17.74 19.74 -1.97
N ILE A 151 16.69 19.88 -1.13
CA ILE A 151 15.67 20.93 -1.29
C ILE A 151 16.29 22.31 -1.10
N LYS A 152 17.21 22.47 -0.15
CA LYS A 152 17.94 23.72 0.06
C LYS A 152 18.77 24.09 -1.17
N GLU A 153 19.54 23.13 -1.70
CA GLU A 153 20.42 23.36 -2.85
C GLU A 153 19.61 23.65 -4.14
N ARG A 154 18.56 22.88 -4.39
CA ARG A 154 17.82 22.95 -5.66
C ARG A 154 16.70 23.98 -5.67
N ARG A 155 16.09 24.29 -4.53
CA ARG A 155 14.90 25.11 -4.41
C ARG A 155 15.09 26.32 -3.51
N ASN A 156 16.22 26.43 -2.82
CA ASN A 156 16.47 27.48 -1.83
C ASN A 156 15.39 27.55 -0.74
N ILE A 157 14.80 26.38 -0.40
CA ILE A 157 13.84 26.26 0.70
C ILE A 157 14.62 25.97 1.98
N LEU A 158 14.36 26.78 3.01
CA LEU A 158 14.95 26.58 4.34
C LEU A 158 14.01 25.70 5.16
N CYS A 159 14.45 24.50 5.45
CA CYS A 159 13.78 23.56 6.34
C CYS A 159 14.79 22.81 7.18
N SER A 160 14.33 22.19 8.25
CA SER A 160 15.08 21.21 9.04
C SER A 160 14.59 19.78 8.69
N PRO A 161 15.35 18.74 9.00
CA PRO A 161 14.89 17.35 8.84
C PRO A 161 13.58 17.06 9.58
N ASP A 162 13.29 17.78 10.66
CA ASP A 162 12.07 17.61 11.46
C ASP A 162 10.81 18.21 10.77
N ASP A 163 11.00 19.03 9.75
CA ASP A 163 9.91 19.58 8.92
C ASP A 163 9.55 18.62 7.78
N ILE A 164 10.24 17.49 7.62
CA ILE A 164 10.08 16.54 6.51
C ILE A 164 9.37 15.28 6.99
N VAL A 165 8.33 14.88 6.27
CA VAL A 165 7.61 13.61 6.47
C VAL A 165 7.70 12.77 5.20
N ILE A 166 8.17 11.53 5.34
CA ILE A 166 8.23 10.57 4.23
C ILE A 166 6.96 9.72 4.24
N GLY A 167 6.30 9.65 3.10
CA GLY A 167 5.08 8.85 2.91
C GLY A 167 5.20 7.88 1.74
N ALA A 168 4.38 6.84 1.76
CA ALA A 168 4.38 5.80 0.73
C ALA A 168 3.81 6.28 -0.61
N SER A 169 2.98 7.31 -0.60
CA SER A 169 2.36 7.90 -1.79
C SER A 169 1.90 9.33 -1.52
N PHE A 170 1.65 10.06 -2.60
CA PHE A 170 1.05 11.38 -2.53
C PHE A 170 -0.29 11.37 -1.75
N GLN A 171 -1.18 10.41 -2.02
CA GLN A 171 -2.45 10.30 -1.31
C GLN A 171 -2.27 10.04 0.19
N SER A 172 -1.31 9.20 0.57
CA SER A 172 -1.02 8.94 1.99
C SER A 172 -0.50 10.18 2.72
N LEU A 173 0.27 11.02 2.04
CA LEU A 173 0.72 12.31 2.59
C LEU A 173 -0.44 13.28 2.76
N LEU A 174 -1.35 13.36 1.80
CA LEU A 174 -2.56 14.19 1.93
C LEU A 174 -3.48 13.70 3.06
N GLN A 175 -3.61 12.38 3.27
CA GLN A 175 -4.36 11.81 4.39
C GLN A 175 -3.77 12.19 5.76
N ILE A 176 -2.49 12.49 5.84
CA ILE A 176 -1.85 13.03 7.03
C ILE A 176 -2.06 14.55 7.11
N LEU A 177 -1.89 15.24 5.99
CA LEU A 177 -1.93 16.69 5.92
C LEU A 177 -3.33 17.27 6.19
N CYS A 178 -4.39 16.68 5.60
CA CYS A 178 -5.76 17.20 5.73
C CYS A 178 -6.24 17.29 7.19
N PRO A 179 -6.15 16.25 8.03
CA PRO A 179 -6.54 16.36 9.44
C PRO A 179 -5.60 17.29 10.24
N LEU A 180 -4.31 17.36 9.85
CA LEU A 180 -3.37 18.28 10.48
C LEU A 180 -3.76 19.75 10.23
N ILE A 181 -4.11 20.11 8.99
CA ILE A 181 -4.61 21.45 8.66
C ILE A 181 -5.85 21.77 9.49
N ARG A 182 -6.82 20.86 9.59
CA ARG A 182 -8.01 21.09 10.43
C ARG A 182 -7.69 21.25 11.91
N LYS A 183 -6.69 20.57 12.41
CA LYS A 183 -6.25 20.69 13.80
C LYS A 183 -5.59 22.06 14.06
N VAL A 184 -4.75 22.53 13.15
CA VAL A 184 -4.02 23.79 13.29
C VAL A 184 -4.92 25.00 12.94
N TYR A 185 -5.78 24.84 11.94
CA TYR A 185 -6.70 25.85 11.42
C TYR A 185 -8.15 25.34 11.45
N PRO A 186 -8.81 25.30 12.63
CA PRO A 186 -10.14 24.69 12.77
C PRO A 186 -11.23 25.29 11.88
N ASN A 187 -11.05 26.55 11.47
CA ASN A 187 -12.01 27.29 10.64
C ASN A 187 -11.81 27.06 9.14
N PHE A 188 -10.73 26.38 8.72
CA PHE A 188 -10.48 26.11 7.31
C PHE A 188 -11.40 24.98 6.85
N GLY A 189 -12.29 25.28 5.91
CA GLY A 189 -13.31 24.36 5.43
C GLY A 189 -13.32 24.14 3.93
N ASN A 190 -12.56 24.93 3.16
CA ASN A 190 -12.59 24.86 1.70
C ASN A 190 -11.19 24.89 1.09
N VAL A 191 -11.07 24.26 -0.09
CA VAL A 191 -9.83 24.16 -0.83
C VAL A 191 -10.06 24.44 -2.32
N SER A 192 -9.19 25.21 -2.94
CA SER A 192 -9.22 25.50 -4.37
C SER A 192 -8.17 24.70 -5.12
N PHE A 193 -8.60 23.96 -6.13
CA PHE A 193 -7.73 23.26 -7.07
C PHE A 193 -7.65 23.98 -8.42
N PRO A 194 -6.56 23.78 -9.20
CA PRO A 194 -6.43 24.42 -10.52
C PRO A 194 -7.43 23.86 -11.54
N THR A 195 -7.76 22.58 -11.48
CA THR A 195 -8.68 21.89 -12.42
C THR A 195 -9.41 20.73 -11.77
N PRO A 196 -10.60 20.33 -12.29
CA PRO A 196 -11.30 19.12 -11.84
C PRO A 196 -10.57 17.80 -12.16
N SER A 197 -9.59 17.83 -13.05
CA SER A 197 -8.85 16.61 -13.44
C SER A 197 -7.94 16.06 -12.36
N PHE A 198 -7.69 16.83 -11.28
CA PHE A 198 -6.90 16.38 -10.14
C PHE A 198 -7.76 15.61 -9.12
N ILE A 199 -8.38 14.50 -9.59
CA ILE A 199 -9.36 13.72 -8.83
C ILE A 199 -8.76 13.14 -7.54
N HIS A 200 -7.55 12.58 -7.60
CA HIS A 200 -6.95 11.89 -6.47
C HIS A 200 -6.72 12.78 -5.25
N GLY A 201 -6.32 14.03 -5.47
CA GLY A 201 -6.15 14.99 -4.39
C GLY A 201 -7.47 15.54 -3.87
N SER A 202 -8.38 15.95 -4.76
CA SER A 202 -9.67 16.51 -4.38
C SER A 202 -10.53 15.52 -3.59
N THR A 203 -10.51 14.22 -3.96
CA THR A 203 -11.23 13.18 -3.22
C THR A 203 -10.74 13.07 -1.77
N VAL A 204 -9.42 13.10 -1.53
CA VAL A 204 -8.89 13.04 -0.17
C VAL A 204 -9.38 14.23 0.66
N PHE A 205 -9.33 15.45 0.11
CA PHE A 205 -9.87 16.60 0.83
C PHE A 205 -11.37 16.50 1.12
N GLN A 206 -12.17 15.98 0.16
CA GLN A 206 -13.60 15.71 0.38
C GLN A 206 -13.84 14.70 1.50
N ASP A 207 -13.06 13.63 1.57
CA ASP A 207 -13.18 12.59 2.60
C ASP A 207 -12.94 13.16 4.01
N PHE A 208 -12.12 14.22 4.12
CA PHE A 208 -11.91 14.97 5.36
C PHE A 208 -12.87 16.16 5.52
N GLY A 209 -13.92 16.26 4.70
CA GLY A 209 -15.01 17.22 4.83
C GLY A 209 -14.65 18.64 4.40
N TYR A 210 -13.71 18.81 3.44
CA TYR A 210 -13.47 20.09 2.79
C TYR A 210 -14.39 20.28 1.60
N ASP A 211 -14.89 21.51 1.41
CA ASP A 211 -15.59 21.93 0.20
C ASP A 211 -14.58 22.19 -0.91
N ILE A 212 -14.81 21.55 -2.06
CA ILE A 212 -13.89 21.62 -3.20
C ILE A 212 -14.34 22.71 -4.17
N HIS A 213 -13.44 23.63 -4.46
CA HIS A 213 -13.60 24.69 -5.42
C HIS A 213 -12.52 24.63 -6.50
N TYR A 214 -12.76 25.31 -7.62
CA TYR A 214 -11.79 25.34 -8.71
C TYR A 214 -11.51 26.80 -9.10
N ARG A 215 -10.23 27.16 -9.11
CA ARG A 215 -9.76 28.52 -9.46
C ARG A 215 -10.40 29.61 -8.63
N ASP A 216 -10.79 29.27 -7.41
CA ASP A 216 -11.36 30.24 -6.47
C ASP A 216 -10.28 30.75 -5.53
N LYS A 217 -10.03 32.05 -5.56
CA LYS A 217 -9.04 32.73 -4.72
C LYS A 217 -9.51 32.92 -3.27
N ASN A 218 -10.80 32.75 -2.98
CA ASN A 218 -11.35 33.01 -1.65
C ASN A 218 -11.33 31.75 -0.74
N CYS A 219 -10.72 30.64 -1.19
CA CYS A 219 -10.59 29.45 -0.39
C CYS A 219 -9.48 29.55 0.65
N ASP A 220 -9.70 28.93 1.80
CA ASP A 220 -8.75 28.90 2.92
C ASP A 220 -7.43 28.21 2.53
N VAL A 221 -7.54 27.19 1.68
CA VAL A 221 -6.41 26.43 1.15
C VAL A 221 -6.37 26.57 -0.37
N VAL A 222 -5.21 26.93 -0.90
CA VAL A 222 -4.97 27.00 -2.35
C VAL A 222 -3.96 25.93 -2.75
N TYR A 223 -4.44 24.94 -3.49
CA TYR A 223 -3.62 23.87 -4.03
C TYR A 223 -3.13 24.23 -5.43
N VAL A 224 -1.84 24.26 -5.64
CA VAL A 224 -1.21 24.63 -6.91
C VAL A 224 -0.05 23.71 -7.24
N SER A 225 0.25 23.60 -8.54
CA SER A 225 1.47 22.98 -9.05
C SER A 225 2.20 24.00 -9.94
N PRO A 226 3.02 24.90 -9.38
CA PRO A 226 3.63 25.98 -10.13
C PRO A 226 4.60 25.51 -11.21
N ALA A 227 5.22 24.35 -11.05
CA ALA A 227 6.12 23.77 -12.04
C ALA A 227 5.36 23.10 -13.19
N HIS A 228 4.10 22.68 -12.95
CA HIS A 228 3.25 21.94 -13.89
C HIS A 228 1.80 22.43 -13.83
N MET A 229 1.55 23.65 -14.28
CA MET A 229 0.20 24.23 -14.30
C MET A 229 -0.78 23.50 -15.20
N THR A 230 -0.28 22.88 -16.26
CA THR A 230 -1.07 22.15 -17.25
C THR A 230 -0.37 20.86 -17.66
N LYS A 231 -1.14 19.92 -18.23
CA LYS A 231 -0.59 18.68 -18.82
C LYS A 231 0.43 18.90 -19.95
N TRP A 232 0.60 20.12 -20.42
CA TRP A 232 1.55 20.52 -21.44
C TRP A 232 2.87 21.06 -20.87
N GLY A 233 3.06 21.00 -19.56
CA GLY A 233 4.27 21.45 -18.90
C GLY A 233 4.39 22.96 -18.76
N GLU A 234 3.29 23.72 -18.82
CA GLU A 234 3.34 25.17 -18.58
C GLU A 234 3.74 25.45 -17.13
N ILE A 235 4.66 26.39 -16.99
CA ILE A 235 5.20 26.84 -15.70
C ILE A 235 4.53 28.14 -15.29
N MET A 236 4.17 28.29 -14.00
CA MET A 236 3.61 29.51 -13.48
C MET A 236 4.64 30.64 -13.55
N PRO A 237 4.32 31.78 -14.22
CA PRO A 237 5.22 32.93 -14.26
C PRO A 237 5.59 33.42 -12.87
N VAL A 238 6.85 33.85 -12.68
CA VAL A 238 7.38 34.32 -11.37
C VAL A 238 6.51 35.42 -10.76
N LYS A 239 6.07 36.40 -11.58
CA LYS A 239 5.16 37.47 -11.13
C LYS A 239 3.91 36.87 -10.46
N ARG A 240 3.28 35.86 -11.07
CA ARG A 240 2.06 35.26 -10.55
C ARG A 240 2.32 34.41 -9.28
N ARG A 241 3.51 33.80 -9.15
CA ARG A 241 3.91 33.11 -7.90
C ARG A 241 4.03 34.10 -6.75
N LEU A 242 4.68 35.25 -6.99
CA LEU A 242 4.82 36.31 -5.99
C LEU A 242 3.46 36.92 -5.61
N GLU A 243 2.58 37.15 -6.58
CA GLU A 243 1.21 37.61 -6.33
C GLU A 243 0.41 36.63 -5.47
N LEU A 244 0.55 35.32 -5.74
CA LEU A 244 -0.10 34.27 -4.96
C LEU A 244 0.41 34.24 -3.50
N LEU A 245 1.73 34.25 -3.32
CA LEU A 245 2.34 34.28 -1.98
C LEU A 245 1.91 35.53 -1.17
N LYS A 246 1.97 36.68 -1.79
CA LYS A 246 1.51 37.93 -1.17
C LYS A 246 0.02 37.86 -0.78
N TYR A 247 -0.80 37.34 -1.68
CA TYR A 247 -2.24 37.17 -1.43
C TYR A 247 -2.51 36.21 -0.26
N ALA A 248 -1.79 35.09 -0.21
CA ALA A 248 -1.91 34.13 0.86
C ALA A 248 -1.51 34.69 2.22
N ASP A 249 -0.38 35.43 2.26
CA ASP A 249 0.12 36.10 3.47
C ASP A 249 -0.86 37.17 3.99
N GLU A 250 -1.36 38.03 3.12
CA GLU A 250 -2.31 39.12 3.47
C GLU A 250 -3.66 38.58 3.99
N ARG A 251 -4.06 37.39 3.59
CA ARG A 251 -5.36 36.77 3.93
C ARG A 251 -5.27 35.67 4.96
N GLY A 252 -4.06 35.23 5.30
CA GLY A 252 -3.85 34.08 6.18
C GLY A 252 -4.29 32.75 5.55
N HIS A 253 -4.22 32.63 4.21
CA HIS A 253 -4.51 31.42 3.48
C HIS A 253 -3.31 30.48 3.44
N LEU A 254 -3.55 29.19 3.36
CA LEU A 254 -2.51 28.17 3.18
C LEU A 254 -2.31 27.88 1.69
N VAL A 255 -1.07 27.85 1.24
CA VAL A 255 -0.71 27.39 -0.11
C VAL A 255 -0.06 26.01 -0.02
N ILE A 256 -0.57 25.06 -0.76
CA ILE A 256 0.04 23.75 -0.96
C ILE A 256 0.64 23.73 -2.36
N ASP A 257 1.96 23.64 -2.41
CA ASP A 257 2.73 23.50 -3.65
C ASP A 257 3.01 22.03 -3.93
N ASP A 258 2.44 21.51 -5.03
CA ASP A 258 2.64 20.16 -5.50
C ASP A 258 3.71 20.14 -6.60
N ASP A 259 4.86 19.59 -6.28
CA ASP A 259 6.02 19.55 -7.17
C ASP A 259 6.50 18.10 -7.35
N PHE A 260 5.85 17.36 -8.25
CA PHE A 260 6.02 15.90 -8.40
C PHE A 260 7.09 15.47 -9.43
N GLU A 261 7.74 16.41 -10.16
CA GLU A 261 8.55 16.02 -11.33
C GLU A 261 10.06 16.22 -11.21
N TYR A 262 10.61 16.52 -10.05
CA TYR A 262 12.02 16.93 -10.00
C TYR A 262 12.98 15.89 -9.42
N VAL A 263 12.93 14.65 -9.93
CA VAL A 263 13.97 13.63 -9.63
C VAL A 263 14.78 13.22 -10.86
N ALA A 264 14.49 13.78 -12.02
CA ALA A 264 15.17 13.43 -13.27
C ALA A 264 15.93 14.62 -13.86
N ALA A 265 17.09 14.92 -13.32
CA ALA A 265 18.18 15.59 -14.06
C ALA A 265 19.53 15.24 -13.44
#